data_d4ef3e554ea115cf92ffe9257d671676
#
_entry.id   d4ef3e554ea115cf92ffe9257d671676
#
_cell.length_a   1.000
_cell.length_b   1.000
_cell.length_c   1.000
_cell.angle_alpha   90.00
_cell.angle_beta   90.00
_cell.angle_gamma   90.00
#
_symmetry.space_group_name_H-M   'P 1'
#
loop_
_entity.id
_entity.type
_entity.pdbx_description
1 polymer ?
#
loop_
_entity_poly.entity_id
_entity_poly.type
_entity_poly.pdbx_seq_one_letter_code
_entity_poly.pdbx_strand_id
1 'polypeptide(L)'
;MSSFWGFLAENLQTFYSFTGMANATPGHLIMILVGLLFIFLAIKYEFEPLLLIPIGFGMLIGNIPMMNGLQVGIYEEGSVLNILYQGVRQGWYPPLIFLGIGAMTDFTALISNPKLMLVGAAAQFGIFAAYMTALQLGFTPPEAGAIGIIGGADGPTAIFLSNRLAPHLLGAIAVSAYSYMALVPVIQPPFMRLLTTKKERVMRMKRPRQVSQTEKILFPIAGLLLTTMLVPPALPLLGMLFFGNLLRESGVTKRLADTAKGPLIDTVTILLGVTVGASTQATEFLTGNSVLIFGLGAFSFIVATVTGICFVKFFNLFLKKENKINPLIGNAGVSAVPDSARISQTLGLEYDPTNYLLMHAMGPNVAGVIGSAVAAGILLSFLA
;
A
#
# COMPACT_ATOMS: atom_id res chain seq x y z
N MET A 1 -7.72 -14.10 62.25
CA MET A 1 -6.45 -13.85 61.53
C MET A 1 -6.35 -14.68 60.23
N SER A 2 -6.85 -15.90 60.18
CA SER A 2 -6.89 -16.73 58.94
C SER A 2 -7.70 -16.10 57.79
N SER A 3 -8.67 -15.23 58.07
CA SER A 3 -9.48 -14.60 57.03
C SER A 3 -8.79 -13.44 56.30
N PHE A 4 -7.87 -12.70 56.96
CA PHE A 4 -7.17 -11.59 56.28
C PHE A 4 -6.14 -12.06 55.28
N TRP A 5 -5.31 -13.02 55.65
CA TRP A 5 -4.31 -13.60 54.73
C TRP A 5 -4.96 -14.39 53.62
N GLY A 6 -6.06 -15.11 53.88
CA GLY A 6 -6.87 -15.76 52.88
C GLY A 6 -7.48 -14.77 51.89
N PHE A 7 -8.08 -13.69 52.36
CA PHE A 7 -8.62 -12.61 51.54
C PHE A 7 -7.54 -11.92 50.71
N LEU A 8 -6.36 -11.66 51.29
CA LEU A 8 -5.25 -11.06 50.57
C LEU A 8 -4.72 -11.98 49.48
N ALA A 9 -4.54 -13.27 49.76
CA ALA A 9 -4.08 -14.24 48.80
C ALA A 9 -5.08 -14.42 47.64
N GLU A 10 -6.38 -14.46 47.94
CA GLU A 10 -7.45 -14.56 46.92
C GLU A 10 -7.50 -13.33 46.02
N ASN A 11 -7.38 -12.12 46.60
CA ASN A 11 -7.32 -10.90 45.78
C ASN A 11 -6.04 -10.80 44.95
N LEU A 12 -4.89 -11.23 45.45
CA LEU A 12 -3.65 -11.28 44.69
C LEU A 12 -3.71 -12.31 43.55
N GLN A 13 -4.31 -13.46 43.80
CA GLN A 13 -4.54 -14.46 42.76
C GLN A 13 -5.51 -13.95 41.68
N THR A 14 -6.59 -13.30 42.12
CA THR A 14 -7.55 -12.64 41.21
C THR A 14 -6.86 -11.55 40.40
N PHE A 15 -6.09 -10.69 41.02
CA PHE A 15 -5.30 -9.67 40.33
C PHE A 15 -4.33 -10.28 39.33
N TYR A 16 -3.59 -11.33 39.71
CA TYR A 16 -2.66 -12.03 38.79
C TYR A 16 -3.40 -12.57 37.59
N SER A 17 -4.60 -13.17 37.75
CA SER A 17 -5.38 -13.71 36.64
C SER A 17 -5.82 -12.67 35.60
N PHE A 18 -5.95 -11.37 36.03
CA PHE A 18 -6.22 -10.26 35.11
C PHE A 18 -4.99 -9.74 34.36
N THR A 19 -3.80 -10.11 34.81
CA THR A 19 -2.58 -9.61 34.16
C THR A 19 -2.36 -10.26 32.77
N GLY A 20 -1.77 -9.51 31.87
CA GLY A 20 -1.33 -10.04 30.58
C GLY A 20 -0.30 -11.16 30.72
N MET A 21 0.47 -11.20 31.82
CA MET A 21 1.45 -12.26 32.08
C MET A 21 0.79 -13.62 32.30
N ALA A 22 -0.35 -13.66 33.02
CA ALA A 22 -1.10 -14.88 33.25
C ALA A 22 -1.78 -15.41 31.99
N ASN A 23 -2.13 -14.53 31.05
CA ASN A 23 -2.86 -14.83 29.83
C ASN A 23 -1.95 -14.93 28.59
N ALA A 24 -0.64 -14.79 28.76
CA ALA A 24 0.32 -14.80 27.67
C ALA A 24 0.44 -16.19 27.03
N THR A 25 0.35 -16.25 25.71
CA THR A 25 0.64 -17.44 24.92
C THR A 25 1.92 -17.21 24.10
N PRO A 26 2.59 -18.27 23.61
CA PRO A 26 3.72 -18.11 22.70
C PRO A 26 3.40 -17.29 21.46
N GLY A 27 2.16 -17.38 20.96
CA GLY A 27 1.69 -16.58 19.82
C GLY A 27 1.72 -15.08 20.10
N HIS A 28 1.25 -14.65 21.28
CA HIS A 28 1.33 -13.24 21.70
C HIS A 28 2.77 -12.73 21.72
N LEU A 29 3.70 -13.51 22.28
CA LEU A 29 5.12 -13.14 22.33
C LEU A 29 5.74 -13.02 20.93
N ILE A 30 5.42 -13.96 20.04
CA ILE A 30 5.88 -13.89 18.64
C ILE A 30 5.39 -12.61 17.96
N MET A 31 4.10 -12.28 18.10
CA MET A 31 3.54 -11.09 17.47
C MET A 31 4.08 -9.78 18.06
N ILE A 32 4.35 -9.75 19.36
CA ILE A 32 5.03 -8.62 20.02
C ILE A 32 6.43 -8.46 19.43
N LEU A 33 7.19 -9.56 19.25
CA LEU A 33 8.51 -9.51 18.62
C LEU A 33 8.44 -9.05 17.17
N VAL A 34 7.43 -9.46 16.40
CA VAL A 34 7.20 -8.98 15.03
C VAL A 34 6.90 -7.48 15.01
N GLY A 35 6.06 -6.99 15.94
CA GLY A 35 5.77 -5.56 16.08
C GLY A 35 7.04 -4.75 16.42
N LEU A 36 7.86 -5.24 17.35
CA LEU A 36 9.15 -4.63 17.68
C LEU A 36 10.12 -4.64 16.50
N LEU A 37 10.14 -5.73 15.71
CA LEU A 37 10.94 -5.81 14.50
C LEU A 37 10.51 -4.75 13.48
N PHE A 38 9.21 -4.53 13.29
CA PHE A 38 8.71 -3.50 12.37
C PHE A 38 9.15 -2.09 12.80
N ILE A 39 9.01 -1.78 14.10
CA ILE A 39 9.48 -0.51 14.65
C ILE A 39 11.00 -0.37 14.48
N PHE A 40 11.76 -1.43 14.73
CA PHE A 40 13.21 -1.42 14.54
C PHE A 40 13.61 -1.17 13.07
N LEU A 41 12.96 -1.85 12.11
CA LEU A 41 13.23 -1.65 10.68
C LEU A 41 12.90 -0.23 10.24
N ALA A 42 11.79 0.32 10.72
CA ALA A 42 11.38 1.68 10.45
C ALA A 42 12.37 2.73 10.98
N ILE A 43 12.87 2.55 12.21
CA ILE A 43 13.80 3.51 12.84
C ILE A 43 15.22 3.34 12.31
N LYS A 44 15.71 2.09 12.18
CA LYS A 44 17.11 1.82 11.84
C LYS A 44 17.40 1.99 10.35
N TYR A 45 16.47 1.56 9.50
CA TYR A 45 16.64 1.53 8.05
C TYR A 45 15.75 2.51 7.31
N GLU A 46 14.94 3.29 8.03
CA GLU A 46 14.00 4.26 7.47
C GLU A 46 13.01 3.65 6.46
N PHE A 47 12.67 2.36 6.65
CA PHE A 47 11.72 1.65 5.81
C PHE A 47 10.29 2.11 6.12
N GLU A 48 9.71 2.95 5.26
CA GLU A 48 8.34 3.47 5.38
C GLU A 48 7.94 3.84 6.82
N PRO A 49 8.69 4.72 7.51
CA PRO A 49 8.51 4.94 8.95
C PRO A 49 7.12 5.46 9.31
N LEU A 50 6.48 6.21 8.40
CA LEU A 50 5.14 6.77 8.61
C LEU A 50 4.05 5.68 8.73
N LEU A 51 4.31 4.49 8.19
CA LEU A 51 3.38 3.36 8.22
C LEU A 51 3.84 2.25 9.17
N LEU A 52 5.12 1.85 9.09
CA LEU A 52 5.61 0.72 9.88
C LEU A 52 5.62 1.01 11.39
N ILE A 53 5.86 2.25 11.83
CA ILE A 53 5.82 2.59 13.25
C ILE A 53 4.40 2.47 13.80
N PRO A 54 3.36 3.10 13.22
CA PRO A 54 1.99 2.92 13.68
C PRO A 54 1.50 1.45 13.62
N ILE A 55 1.83 0.73 12.55
CA ILE A 55 1.46 -0.69 12.42
C ILE A 55 2.17 -1.53 13.50
N GLY A 56 3.49 -1.39 13.64
CA GLY A 56 4.25 -2.13 14.65
C GLY A 56 3.76 -1.83 16.07
N PHE A 57 3.48 -0.56 16.38
CA PHE A 57 2.93 -0.20 17.68
C PHE A 57 1.49 -0.73 17.87
N GLY A 58 0.69 -0.71 16.84
CA GLY A 58 -0.63 -1.35 16.82
C GLY A 58 -0.53 -2.86 17.09
N MET A 59 0.44 -3.56 16.48
CA MET A 59 0.69 -4.98 16.76
C MET A 59 1.04 -5.24 18.24
N LEU A 60 1.78 -4.34 18.89
CA LEU A 60 2.04 -4.43 20.32
C LEU A 60 0.73 -4.35 21.09
N ILE A 61 -0.09 -3.31 20.82
CA ILE A 61 -1.37 -3.09 21.49
C ILE A 61 -2.32 -4.29 21.30
N GLY A 62 -2.48 -4.75 20.06
CA GLY A 62 -3.43 -5.81 19.72
C GLY A 62 -3.05 -7.20 20.23
N ASN A 63 -1.78 -7.41 20.59
CA ASN A 63 -1.26 -8.67 21.13
C ASN A 63 -0.87 -8.61 22.62
N ILE A 64 -1.27 -7.56 23.34
CA ILE A 64 -1.25 -7.60 24.80
C ILE A 64 -2.32 -8.59 25.24
N PRO A 65 -1.93 -9.69 25.94
CA PRO A 65 -2.90 -10.67 26.39
C PRO A 65 -3.84 -10.08 27.44
N MET A 66 -5.13 -10.27 27.25
CA MET A 66 -6.14 -9.76 28.17
C MET A 66 -7.27 -10.78 28.34
N MET A 67 -8.01 -10.68 29.44
CA MET A 67 -9.22 -11.43 29.64
C MET A 67 -10.35 -10.89 28.75
N ASN A 68 -11.15 -11.77 28.21
CA ASN A 68 -12.35 -11.40 27.45
C ASN A 68 -13.33 -10.62 28.34
N GLY A 69 -14.01 -9.64 27.75
CA GLY A 69 -15.06 -8.88 28.42
C GLY A 69 -14.59 -7.59 29.12
N LEU A 70 -13.31 -7.22 29.01
CA LEU A 70 -12.81 -5.94 29.53
C LEU A 70 -13.18 -4.73 28.63
N GLN A 71 -13.74 -4.97 27.46
CA GLN A 71 -14.10 -3.95 26.46
C GLN A 71 -12.94 -3.02 26.07
N VAL A 72 -11.74 -3.58 25.93
CA VAL A 72 -10.54 -2.85 25.50
C VAL A 72 -9.96 -3.38 24.21
N GLY A 73 -10.32 -4.62 23.78
CA GLY A 73 -9.82 -5.28 22.61
C GLY A 73 -10.36 -4.69 21.31
N ILE A 74 -9.61 -4.85 20.21
CA ILE A 74 -9.99 -4.29 18.89
C ILE A 74 -11.26 -4.91 18.31
N TYR A 75 -11.54 -6.17 18.64
CA TYR A 75 -12.73 -6.89 18.19
C TYR A 75 -13.88 -6.84 19.19
N GLU A 76 -13.67 -6.26 20.38
CA GLU A 76 -14.71 -6.10 21.40
C GLU A 76 -15.58 -4.88 21.08
N GLU A 77 -16.85 -5.08 20.80
CA GLU A 77 -17.80 -4.01 20.46
C GLU A 77 -17.88 -2.98 21.60
N GLY A 78 -17.84 -1.69 21.24
CA GLY A 78 -17.89 -0.59 22.17
C GLY A 78 -16.53 -0.18 22.77
N SER A 79 -15.46 -0.95 22.56
CA SER A 79 -14.12 -0.52 22.94
C SER A 79 -13.64 0.65 22.08
N VAL A 80 -12.75 1.49 22.63
CA VAL A 80 -12.16 2.61 21.86
C VAL A 80 -11.41 2.11 20.64
N LEU A 81 -10.66 1.02 20.75
CA LEU A 81 -9.94 0.43 19.61
C LEU A 81 -10.92 -0.07 18.53
N ASN A 82 -12.05 -0.68 18.94
CA ASN A 82 -13.08 -1.12 18.00
C ASN A 82 -13.72 0.07 17.28
N ILE A 83 -14.02 1.16 17.98
CA ILE A 83 -14.58 2.38 17.37
C ILE A 83 -13.62 2.93 16.31
N LEU A 84 -12.32 3.03 16.61
CA LEU A 84 -11.33 3.45 15.62
C LEU A 84 -11.22 2.47 14.46
N TYR A 85 -11.29 1.16 14.73
CA TYR A 85 -11.22 0.12 13.72
C TYR A 85 -12.42 0.13 12.75
N GLN A 86 -13.54 0.75 13.12
CA GLN A 86 -14.67 0.92 12.19
C GLN A 86 -14.27 1.70 10.94
N GLY A 87 -13.28 2.57 11.01
CA GLY A 87 -12.74 3.26 9.83
C GLY A 87 -12.13 2.31 8.79
N VAL A 88 -11.56 1.20 9.25
CA VAL A 88 -11.09 0.11 8.39
C VAL A 88 -12.27 -0.74 7.93
N ARG A 89 -13.09 -1.24 8.87
CA ARG A 89 -14.24 -2.14 8.57
C ARG A 89 -15.28 -1.51 7.64
N GLN A 90 -15.58 -0.23 7.80
CA GLN A 90 -16.50 0.50 6.94
C GLN A 90 -15.82 1.04 5.67
N GLY A 91 -14.49 0.98 5.59
CA GLY A 91 -13.72 1.28 4.40
C GLY A 91 -13.61 2.77 4.05
N TRP A 92 -13.69 3.70 5.04
CA TRP A 92 -13.57 5.13 4.78
C TRP A 92 -12.15 5.70 4.97
N TYR A 93 -11.23 5.00 5.66
CA TYR A 93 -9.83 5.43 5.74
C TYR A 93 -9.13 5.42 4.36
N PRO A 94 -9.22 4.36 3.53
CA PRO A 94 -8.54 4.36 2.24
C PRO A 94 -8.92 5.52 1.31
N PRO A 95 -10.21 5.87 1.11
CA PRO A 95 -10.58 7.04 0.34
C PRO A 95 -10.01 8.35 0.88
N LEU A 96 -9.94 8.54 2.20
CA LEU A 96 -9.35 9.75 2.80
C LEU A 96 -7.83 9.83 2.57
N ILE A 97 -7.14 8.69 2.58
CA ILE A 97 -5.72 8.63 2.20
C ILE A 97 -5.57 8.99 0.72
N PHE A 98 -6.44 8.47 -0.16
CA PHE A 98 -6.43 8.83 -1.58
C PHE A 98 -6.67 10.33 -1.83
N LEU A 99 -7.50 10.98 -1.00
CA LEU A 99 -7.65 12.44 -1.03
C LEU A 99 -6.32 13.15 -0.77
N GLY A 100 -5.60 12.74 0.26
CA GLY A 100 -4.29 13.27 0.60
C GLY A 100 -3.25 13.00 -0.48
N ILE A 101 -3.19 11.75 -0.98
CA ILE A 101 -2.30 11.37 -2.09
C ILE A 101 -2.59 12.24 -3.33
N GLY A 102 -3.86 12.45 -3.67
CA GLY A 102 -4.27 13.31 -4.78
C GLY A 102 -3.79 14.75 -4.63
N ALA A 103 -3.91 15.31 -3.40
CA ALA A 103 -3.42 16.66 -3.09
C ALA A 103 -1.89 16.77 -3.08
N MET A 104 -1.16 15.67 -2.85
CA MET A 104 0.31 15.61 -2.94
C MET A 104 0.80 15.41 -4.36
N THR A 105 0.04 14.68 -5.18
CA THR A 105 0.48 14.18 -6.47
C THR A 105 0.53 15.27 -7.55
N ASP A 106 1.63 15.30 -8.29
CA ASP A 106 1.78 16.11 -9.50
C ASP A 106 1.63 15.23 -10.75
N PHE A 107 0.50 15.37 -11.44
CA PHE A 107 0.22 14.63 -12.67
C PHE A 107 0.90 15.18 -13.93
N THR A 108 1.71 16.23 -13.79
CA THR A 108 2.37 16.89 -14.93
C THR A 108 3.18 15.90 -15.79
N ALA A 109 3.91 14.96 -15.16
CA ALA A 109 4.68 13.96 -15.87
C ALA A 109 3.79 13.03 -16.73
N LEU A 110 2.62 12.67 -16.20
CA LEU A 110 1.65 11.82 -16.89
C LEU A 110 0.92 12.58 -18.01
N ILE A 111 0.49 13.81 -17.75
CA ILE A 111 -0.17 14.69 -18.73
C ILE A 111 0.79 15.01 -19.90
N SER A 112 2.06 15.24 -19.60
CA SER A 112 3.08 15.56 -20.62
C SER A 112 3.40 14.37 -21.54
N ASN A 113 3.30 13.15 -21.03
CA ASN A 113 3.55 11.92 -21.77
C ASN A 113 2.54 10.81 -21.42
N PRO A 114 1.32 10.85 -21.98
CA PRO A 114 0.26 9.89 -21.65
C PRO A 114 0.60 8.42 -21.94
N LYS A 115 1.60 8.15 -22.79
CA LYS A 115 2.08 6.78 -23.06
C LYS A 115 2.61 6.08 -21.82
N LEU A 116 3.03 6.85 -20.80
CA LEU A 116 3.50 6.33 -19.52
C LEU A 116 2.36 5.67 -18.72
N MET A 117 1.09 5.97 -19.02
CA MET A 117 -0.05 5.24 -18.45
C MET A 117 0.00 3.75 -18.78
N LEU A 118 0.44 3.40 -19.98
CA LEU A 118 0.56 1.99 -20.40
C LEU A 118 1.62 1.24 -19.58
N VAL A 119 2.66 1.93 -19.12
CA VAL A 119 3.69 1.34 -18.24
C VAL A 119 3.11 1.03 -16.88
N GLY A 120 2.33 1.98 -16.30
CA GLY A 120 1.59 1.75 -15.06
C GLY A 120 0.59 0.60 -15.18
N ALA A 121 -0.16 0.55 -16.27
CA ALA A 121 -1.10 -0.53 -16.54
C ALA A 121 -0.41 -1.90 -16.67
N ALA A 122 0.75 -1.95 -17.34
CA ALA A 122 1.52 -3.20 -17.48
C ALA A 122 2.01 -3.76 -16.15
N ALA A 123 2.39 -2.91 -15.20
CA ALA A 123 2.78 -3.33 -13.87
C ALA A 123 1.63 -4.00 -13.10
N GLN A 124 0.36 -3.65 -13.38
CA GLN A 124 -0.80 -4.29 -12.75
C GLN A 124 -0.95 -5.76 -13.12
N PHE A 125 -0.21 -6.26 -14.10
CA PHE A 125 -0.18 -7.69 -14.40
C PHE A 125 0.23 -8.54 -13.19
N GLY A 126 1.03 -7.99 -12.27
CA GLY A 126 1.37 -8.63 -11.00
C GLY A 126 0.13 -8.98 -10.16
N ILE A 127 -0.89 -8.13 -10.14
CA ILE A 127 -2.16 -8.37 -9.43
C ILE A 127 -2.85 -9.62 -9.99
N PHE A 128 -3.00 -9.68 -11.30
CA PHE A 128 -3.70 -10.79 -11.94
C PHE A 128 -2.89 -12.10 -11.91
N ALA A 129 -1.56 -12.03 -11.98
CA ALA A 129 -0.68 -13.19 -11.82
C ALA A 129 -0.81 -13.79 -10.41
N ALA A 130 -0.82 -12.96 -9.37
CA ALA A 130 -1.02 -13.43 -8.01
C ALA A 130 -2.45 -13.97 -7.78
N TYR A 131 -3.46 -13.31 -8.34
CA TYR A 131 -4.84 -13.80 -8.33
C TYR A 131 -4.95 -15.23 -8.88
N MET A 132 -4.41 -15.46 -10.07
CA MET A 132 -4.43 -16.78 -10.72
C MET A 132 -3.65 -17.82 -9.91
N THR A 133 -2.52 -17.44 -9.33
CA THR A 133 -1.70 -18.34 -8.51
C THR A 133 -2.41 -18.67 -7.19
N ALA A 134 -3.06 -17.69 -6.55
CA ALA A 134 -3.84 -17.91 -5.34
C ALA A 134 -5.01 -18.89 -5.58
N LEU A 135 -5.70 -18.79 -6.71
CA LEU A 135 -6.74 -19.75 -7.11
C LEU A 135 -6.18 -21.18 -7.23
N GLN A 136 -4.98 -21.33 -7.82
CA GLN A 136 -4.34 -22.64 -7.97
C GLN A 136 -3.90 -23.23 -6.63
N LEU A 137 -3.61 -22.36 -5.63
CA LEU A 137 -3.27 -22.78 -4.27
C LEU A 137 -4.49 -23.09 -3.40
N GLY A 138 -5.72 -22.99 -3.94
CA GLY A 138 -6.94 -23.37 -3.29
C GLY A 138 -7.67 -22.26 -2.53
N PHE A 139 -7.25 -21.00 -2.66
CA PHE A 139 -8.03 -19.87 -2.16
C PHE A 139 -9.31 -19.68 -2.98
N THR A 140 -10.38 -19.24 -2.32
CA THR A 140 -11.63 -18.88 -3.01
C THR A 140 -11.42 -17.66 -3.92
N PRO A 141 -12.25 -17.46 -4.96
CA PRO A 141 -12.10 -16.31 -5.85
C PRO A 141 -12.07 -14.95 -5.13
N PRO A 142 -12.93 -14.65 -4.13
CA PRO A 142 -12.83 -13.43 -3.36
C PRO A 142 -11.50 -13.29 -2.58
N GLU A 143 -11.06 -14.36 -1.91
CA GLU A 143 -9.77 -14.38 -1.20
C GLU A 143 -8.59 -14.17 -2.16
N ALA A 144 -8.62 -14.87 -3.29
CA ALA A 144 -7.58 -14.73 -4.31
C ALA A 144 -7.52 -13.30 -4.87
N GLY A 145 -8.68 -12.64 -5.06
CA GLY A 145 -8.77 -11.24 -5.47
C GLY A 145 -8.17 -10.29 -4.42
N ALA A 146 -8.49 -10.53 -3.15
CA ALA A 146 -7.95 -9.76 -2.03
C ALA A 146 -6.44 -9.97 -1.86
N ILE A 147 -5.91 -11.16 -2.12
CA ILE A 147 -4.46 -11.45 -2.10
C ILE A 147 -3.77 -10.81 -3.32
N GLY A 148 -4.37 -10.95 -4.49
CA GLY A 148 -3.80 -10.47 -5.74
C GLY A 148 -3.48 -8.98 -5.73
N ILE A 149 -4.34 -8.17 -5.10
CA ILE A 149 -4.18 -6.71 -5.07
C ILE A 149 -2.88 -6.24 -4.40
N ILE A 150 -2.23 -7.07 -3.57
CA ILE A 150 -0.92 -6.78 -2.98
C ILE A 150 0.09 -6.42 -4.06
N GLY A 151 -0.02 -7.05 -5.24
CA GLY A 151 0.85 -6.79 -6.39
C GLY A 151 0.78 -5.38 -6.96
N GLY A 152 -0.28 -4.64 -6.66
CA GLY A 152 -0.36 -3.21 -6.97
C GLY A 152 0.59 -2.36 -6.13
N ALA A 153 1.08 -2.88 -5.01
CA ALA A 153 1.88 -2.17 -4.00
C ALA A 153 1.22 -0.86 -3.56
N ASP A 154 -0.06 -0.93 -3.28
CA ASP A 154 -0.91 0.17 -2.85
C ASP A 154 -1.66 -0.27 -1.59
N GLY A 155 -1.13 0.07 -0.44
CA GLY A 155 -1.65 -0.35 0.87
C GLY A 155 -3.12 0.04 1.09
N PRO A 156 -3.50 1.30 0.88
CA PRO A 156 -4.90 1.73 0.98
C PRO A 156 -5.85 0.94 0.07
N THR A 157 -5.46 0.69 -1.18
CA THR A 157 -6.25 -0.13 -2.11
C THR A 157 -6.36 -1.57 -1.65
N ALA A 158 -5.26 -2.14 -1.11
CA ALA A 158 -5.26 -3.49 -0.57
C ALA A 158 -6.24 -3.62 0.62
N ILE A 159 -6.27 -2.65 1.52
CA ILE A 159 -7.23 -2.61 2.63
C ILE A 159 -8.66 -2.46 2.12
N PHE A 160 -8.89 -1.54 1.18
CA PHE A 160 -10.21 -1.30 0.63
C PHE A 160 -10.81 -2.55 -0.02
N LEU A 161 -10.02 -3.27 -0.81
CA LEU A 161 -10.47 -4.46 -1.51
C LEU A 161 -10.64 -5.65 -0.56
N SER A 162 -9.63 -5.93 0.30
CA SER A 162 -9.67 -7.07 1.21
C SER A 162 -10.78 -6.97 2.24
N ASN A 163 -11.08 -5.75 2.71
CA ASN A 163 -12.22 -5.52 3.60
C ASN A 163 -13.57 -5.90 2.97
N ARG A 164 -13.69 -5.82 1.66
CA ARG A 164 -14.92 -6.18 0.93
C ARG A 164 -14.96 -7.64 0.53
N LEU A 165 -13.85 -8.19 0.06
CA LEU A 165 -13.80 -9.55 -0.50
C LEU A 165 -13.42 -10.62 0.52
N ALA A 166 -12.53 -10.33 1.46
CA ALA A 166 -12.02 -11.30 2.44
C ALA A 166 -11.66 -10.61 3.77
N PRO A 167 -12.66 -10.15 4.55
CA PRO A 167 -12.41 -9.41 5.80
C PRO A 167 -11.56 -10.18 6.82
N HIS A 168 -11.68 -11.51 6.85
CA HIS A 168 -10.91 -12.39 7.72
C HIS A 168 -9.41 -12.47 7.37
N LEU A 169 -9.02 -12.12 6.14
CA LEU A 169 -7.62 -12.05 5.70
C LEU A 169 -7.04 -10.62 5.73
N LEU A 170 -7.86 -9.64 6.11
CA LEU A 170 -7.51 -8.21 6.06
C LEU A 170 -6.18 -7.91 6.76
N GLY A 171 -5.97 -8.41 7.97
CA GLY A 171 -4.75 -8.18 8.75
C GLY A 171 -3.51 -8.72 8.03
N ALA A 172 -3.54 -9.97 7.55
CA ALA A 172 -2.42 -10.59 6.85
C ALA A 172 -2.13 -9.88 5.52
N ILE A 173 -3.16 -9.50 4.76
CA ILE A 173 -3.03 -8.79 3.48
C ILE A 173 -2.46 -7.38 3.70
N ALA A 174 -2.97 -6.64 4.67
CA ALA A 174 -2.51 -5.29 4.95
C ALA A 174 -1.05 -5.27 5.41
N VAL A 175 -0.67 -6.13 6.37
CA VAL A 175 0.72 -6.25 6.83
C VAL A 175 1.63 -6.69 5.70
N SER A 176 1.21 -7.64 4.85
CA SER A 176 1.96 -8.06 3.68
C SER A 176 2.18 -6.90 2.71
N ALA A 177 1.12 -6.18 2.32
CA ALA A 177 1.19 -5.06 1.40
C ALA A 177 2.15 -3.96 1.88
N TYR A 178 2.02 -3.52 3.13
CA TYR A 178 2.91 -2.49 3.69
C TYR A 178 4.34 -2.97 3.89
N SER A 179 4.55 -4.24 4.25
CA SER A 179 5.89 -4.82 4.34
C SER A 179 6.61 -4.80 2.99
N TYR A 180 5.91 -5.12 1.90
CA TYR A 180 6.51 -5.06 0.57
C TYR A 180 6.72 -3.65 0.06
N MET A 181 5.86 -2.70 0.40
CA MET A 181 6.11 -1.28 0.13
C MET A 181 7.42 -0.83 0.81
N ALA A 182 7.61 -1.19 2.07
CA ALA A 182 8.84 -0.89 2.81
C ALA A 182 10.09 -1.58 2.23
N LEU A 183 9.93 -2.76 1.61
CA LEU A 183 11.03 -3.53 1.02
C LEU A 183 11.30 -3.18 -0.46
N VAL A 184 10.58 -2.23 -1.04
CA VAL A 184 10.78 -1.75 -2.42
C VAL A 184 12.26 -1.48 -2.73
N PRO A 185 13.02 -0.73 -1.90
CA PRO A 185 14.43 -0.44 -2.15
C PRO A 185 15.35 -1.66 -2.15
N VAL A 186 14.91 -2.76 -1.56
CA VAL A 186 15.66 -4.01 -1.47
C VAL A 186 15.30 -4.96 -2.62
N ILE A 187 14.01 -5.07 -2.92
CA ILE A 187 13.50 -6.06 -3.88
C ILE A 187 13.70 -5.61 -5.33
N GLN A 188 13.41 -4.35 -5.68
CA GLN A 188 13.42 -3.92 -7.08
C GLN A 188 14.82 -3.87 -7.73
N PRO A 189 15.88 -3.34 -7.11
CA PRO A 189 17.17 -3.14 -7.77
C PRO A 189 17.80 -4.41 -8.35
N PRO A 190 17.78 -5.60 -7.70
CA PRO A 190 18.29 -6.84 -8.28
C PRO A 190 17.61 -7.20 -9.60
N PHE A 191 16.27 -7.13 -9.66
CA PHE A 191 15.51 -7.44 -10.86
C PHE A 191 15.72 -6.40 -11.95
N MET A 192 15.80 -5.12 -11.59
CA MET A 192 16.12 -4.04 -12.54
C MET A 192 17.49 -4.26 -13.18
N ARG A 193 18.50 -4.63 -12.38
CA ARG A 193 19.85 -4.93 -12.90
C ARG A 193 19.86 -6.18 -13.76
N LEU A 194 19.11 -7.21 -13.39
CA LEU A 194 19.01 -8.46 -14.16
C LEU A 194 18.36 -8.24 -15.55
N LEU A 195 17.30 -7.44 -15.59
CA LEU A 195 16.49 -7.25 -16.79
C LEU A 195 16.97 -6.16 -17.71
N THR A 196 17.92 -5.31 -17.30
CA THR A 196 18.41 -4.19 -18.12
C THR A 196 19.91 -4.29 -18.40
N THR A 197 20.31 -3.89 -19.59
CA THR A 197 21.72 -3.79 -19.97
C THR A 197 22.32 -2.44 -19.54
N LYS A 198 23.65 -2.34 -19.42
CA LYS A 198 24.34 -1.08 -19.12
C LYS A 198 23.98 0.03 -20.12
N LYS A 199 23.83 -0.32 -21.42
CA LYS A 199 23.45 0.64 -22.47
C LYS A 199 22.03 1.19 -22.26
N GLU A 200 21.11 0.35 -21.80
CA GLU A 200 19.73 0.77 -21.51
C GLU A 200 19.64 1.65 -20.28
N ARG A 201 20.45 1.40 -19.25
CA ARG A 201 20.44 2.17 -17.99
C ARG A 201 20.89 3.62 -18.16
N VAL A 202 21.83 3.88 -19.08
CA VAL A 202 22.32 5.24 -19.39
C VAL A 202 21.49 5.95 -20.47
N MET A 203 20.39 5.35 -20.93
CA MET A 203 19.51 5.95 -21.93
C MET A 203 18.88 7.23 -21.37
N ARG A 204 19.10 8.36 -22.04
CA ARG A 204 18.52 9.65 -21.67
C ARG A 204 17.17 9.84 -22.33
N MET A 205 16.21 10.33 -21.58
CA MET A 205 14.88 10.64 -22.08
C MET A 205 14.78 12.11 -22.45
N LYS A 206 13.93 12.42 -23.44
CA LYS A 206 13.60 13.80 -23.81
C LYS A 206 12.91 14.51 -22.65
N ARG A 207 13.21 15.80 -22.49
CA ARG A 207 12.54 16.63 -21.49
C ARG A 207 11.03 16.60 -21.74
N PRO A 208 10.22 16.50 -20.67
CA PRO A 208 8.76 16.56 -20.78
C PRO A 208 8.33 17.90 -21.42
N ARG A 209 7.21 17.89 -22.16
CA ARG A 209 6.60 19.14 -22.63
C ARG A 209 6.06 19.96 -21.45
N GLN A 210 6.00 21.25 -21.61
CA GLN A 210 5.30 22.10 -20.65
C GLN A 210 3.78 21.80 -20.69
N VAL A 211 3.18 21.72 -19.53
CA VAL A 211 1.75 21.49 -19.33
C VAL A 211 1.10 22.78 -18.86
N SER A 212 0.01 23.20 -19.49
CA SER A 212 -0.71 24.40 -19.11
C SER A 212 -1.52 24.18 -17.82
N GLN A 213 -1.84 25.26 -17.12
CA GLN A 213 -2.68 25.18 -15.90
C GLN A 213 -4.09 24.64 -16.21
N THR A 214 -4.64 24.98 -17.37
CA THR A 214 -5.92 24.45 -17.81
C THR A 214 -5.91 22.92 -17.96
N GLU A 215 -4.84 22.35 -18.57
CA GLU A 215 -4.68 20.90 -18.67
C GLU A 215 -4.60 20.25 -17.29
N LYS A 216 -3.89 20.86 -16.33
CA LYS A 216 -3.77 20.36 -14.95
C LYS A 216 -5.11 20.36 -14.21
N ILE A 217 -5.98 21.34 -14.44
CA ILE A 217 -7.32 21.42 -13.85
C ILE A 217 -8.29 20.43 -14.51
N LEU A 218 -8.24 20.32 -15.84
CA LEU A 218 -9.14 19.44 -16.59
C LEU A 218 -8.79 17.95 -16.40
N PHE A 219 -7.52 17.62 -16.19
CA PHE A 219 -7.07 16.24 -16.06
C PHE A 219 -7.77 15.46 -14.95
N PRO A 220 -7.86 15.93 -13.69
CA PRO A 220 -8.56 15.19 -12.64
C PRO A 220 -10.07 15.07 -12.90
N ILE A 221 -10.71 16.04 -13.52
CA ILE A 221 -12.13 15.97 -13.87
C ILE A 221 -12.36 14.91 -14.97
N ALA A 222 -11.60 14.99 -16.05
CA ALA A 222 -11.70 14.02 -17.15
C ALA A 222 -11.29 12.60 -16.69
N GLY A 223 -10.22 12.50 -15.90
CA GLY A 223 -9.76 11.24 -15.32
C GLY A 223 -10.81 10.59 -14.43
N LEU A 224 -11.45 11.35 -13.54
CA LEU A 224 -12.56 10.88 -12.72
C LEU A 224 -13.68 10.31 -13.60
N LEU A 225 -14.22 11.13 -14.50
CA LEU A 225 -15.36 10.74 -15.33
C LEU A 225 -15.04 9.51 -16.18
N LEU A 226 -13.87 9.50 -16.85
CA LEU A 226 -13.48 8.39 -17.70
C LEU A 226 -13.34 7.09 -16.91
N THR A 227 -12.61 7.11 -15.83
CA THR A 227 -12.29 5.89 -15.07
C THR A 227 -13.50 5.34 -14.32
N THR A 228 -14.32 6.22 -13.72
CA THR A 228 -15.47 5.76 -12.92
C THR A 228 -16.70 5.44 -13.77
N MET A 229 -16.84 6.00 -14.97
CA MET A 229 -17.86 5.53 -15.92
C MET A 229 -17.54 4.15 -16.48
N LEU A 230 -16.24 3.81 -16.62
CA LEU A 230 -15.82 2.47 -17.05
C LEU A 230 -15.86 1.46 -15.90
N VAL A 231 -15.43 1.86 -14.70
CA VAL A 231 -15.32 0.99 -13.52
C VAL A 231 -15.93 1.69 -12.30
N PRO A 232 -17.27 1.71 -12.15
CA PRO A 232 -17.94 2.41 -11.05
C PRO A 232 -17.47 2.03 -9.64
N PRO A 233 -17.12 0.76 -9.31
CA PRO A 233 -16.65 0.41 -7.97
C PRO A 233 -15.32 1.05 -7.56
N ALA A 234 -14.55 1.60 -8.51
CA ALA A 234 -13.34 2.37 -8.22
C ALA A 234 -13.61 3.81 -7.74
N LEU A 235 -14.88 4.27 -7.81
CA LEU A 235 -15.29 5.65 -7.46
C LEU A 235 -14.81 6.10 -6.07
N PRO A 236 -14.90 5.31 -4.98
CA PRO A 236 -14.48 5.80 -3.67
C PRO A 236 -13.00 6.18 -3.62
N LEU A 237 -12.13 5.41 -4.28
CA LEU A 237 -10.69 5.66 -4.29
C LEU A 237 -10.33 6.75 -5.31
N LEU A 238 -10.70 6.55 -6.58
CA LEU A 238 -10.35 7.49 -7.66
C LEU A 238 -11.08 8.83 -7.53
N GLY A 239 -12.31 8.81 -7.03
CA GLY A 239 -13.05 10.04 -6.74
C GLY A 239 -12.28 10.94 -5.78
N MET A 240 -11.77 10.37 -4.70
CA MET A 240 -11.00 11.12 -3.70
C MET A 240 -9.61 11.50 -4.21
N LEU A 241 -8.94 10.63 -4.98
CA LEU A 241 -7.66 10.94 -5.62
C LEU A 241 -7.78 12.17 -6.53
N PHE A 242 -8.71 12.13 -7.46
CA PHE A 242 -8.89 13.23 -8.41
C PHE A 242 -9.45 14.48 -7.74
N PHE A 243 -10.30 14.34 -6.71
CA PHE A 243 -10.76 15.49 -5.93
C PHE A 243 -9.60 16.17 -5.20
N GLY A 244 -8.72 15.42 -4.53
CA GLY A 244 -7.53 15.96 -3.88
C GLY A 244 -6.63 16.71 -4.87
N ASN A 245 -6.42 16.14 -6.07
CA ASN A 245 -5.65 16.79 -7.11
C ASN A 245 -6.32 18.07 -7.62
N LEU A 246 -7.63 18.08 -7.80
CA LEU A 246 -8.37 19.27 -8.20
C LEU A 246 -8.26 20.38 -7.15
N LEU A 247 -8.31 20.06 -5.84
CA LEU A 247 -8.08 21.02 -4.77
C LEU A 247 -6.73 21.71 -4.89
N ARG A 248 -5.69 20.95 -5.27
CA ARG A 248 -4.33 21.47 -5.48
C ARG A 248 -4.25 22.33 -6.73
N GLU A 249 -4.66 21.80 -7.87
CA GLU A 249 -4.44 22.43 -9.19
C GLU A 249 -5.39 23.58 -9.47
N SER A 250 -6.51 23.69 -8.78
CA SER A 250 -7.44 24.81 -8.92
C SER A 250 -6.81 26.17 -8.56
N GLY A 251 -5.81 26.17 -7.69
CA GLY A 251 -5.14 27.38 -7.18
C GLY A 251 -5.96 28.20 -6.17
N VAL A 252 -7.29 27.99 -6.11
CA VAL A 252 -8.20 28.76 -5.23
C VAL A 252 -8.52 28.08 -3.92
N THR A 253 -8.23 26.77 -3.81
CA THR A 253 -8.48 25.94 -2.62
C THR A 253 -7.20 25.48 -1.93
N LYS A 254 -6.12 26.28 -2.00
CA LYS A 254 -4.81 25.94 -1.45
C LYS A 254 -4.88 25.48 0.00
N ARG A 255 -5.65 26.18 0.85
CA ARG A 255 -5.81 25.81 2.26
C ARG A 255 -6.39 24.38 2.44
N LEU A 256 -7.36 23.97 1.62
CA LEU A 256 -7.93 22.62 1.67
C LEU A 256 -6.93 21.59 1.16
N ALA A 257 -6.19 21.90 0.09
CA ALA A 257 -5.13 21.02 -0.40
C ALA A 257 -4.02 20.84 0.63
N ASP A 258 -3.60 21.91 1.32
CA ASP A 258 -2.59 21.85 2.39
C ASP A 258 -3.08 21.00 3.58
N THR A 259 -4.37 21.12 3.95
CA THR A 259 -4.96 20.28 4.99
C THR A 259 -5.00 18.80 4.56
N ALA A 260 -5.40 18.52 3.32
CA ALA A 260 -5.54 17.17 2.81
C ALA A 260 -4.20 16.44 2.71
N LYS A 261 -3.15 17.10 2.20
CA LYS A 261 -1.82 16.52 1.98
C LYS A 261 -0.93 16.42 3.22
N GLY A 262 -1.31 17.03 4.32
CA GLY A 262 -0.58 17.02 5.59
C GLY A 262 -1.49 16.54 6.73
N PRO A 263 -2.11 17.43 7.53
CA PRO A 263 -2.80 17.01 8.76
C PRO A 263 -3.83 15.90 8.59
N LEU A 264 -4.59 15.89 7.49
CA LEU A 264 -5.62 14.89 7.28
C LEU A 264 -5.01 13.52 6.97
N ILE A 265 -4.11 13.43 5.97
CA ILE A 265 -3.50 12.16 5.59
C ILE A 265 -2.68 11.59 6.73
N ASP A 266 -1.95 12.42 7.48
CA ASP A 266 -1.14 12.00 8.62
C ASP A 266 -2.02 11.42 9.73
N THR A 267 -3.12 12.11 10.09
CA THR A 267 -4.08 11.63 11.09
C THR A 267 -4.68 10.29 10.69
N VAL A 268 -5.16 10.18 9.45
CA VAL A 268 -5.78 8.94 8.96
C VAL A 268 -4.75 7.81 8.88
N THR A 269 -3.50 8.10 8.50
CA THR A 269 -2.41 7.13 8.44
C THR A 269 -2.09 6.57 9.83
N ILE A 270 -2.03 7.44 10.86
CA ILE A 270 -1.83 7.00 12.25
C ILE A 270 -2.97 6.07 12.68
N LEU A 271 -4.23 6.49 12.50
CA LEU A 271 -5.40 5.71 12.91
C LEU A 271 -5.46 4.37 12.16
N LEU A 272 -5.24 4.39 10.85
CA LEU A 272 -5.23 3.18 10.04
C LEU A 272 -4.08 2.25 10.47
N GLY A 273 -2.86 2.76 10.59
CA GLY A 273 -1.70 1.96 10.97
C GLY A 273 -1.89 1.28 12.33
N VAL A 274 -2.30 2.04 13.35
CA VAL A 274 -2.54 1.48 14.69
C VAL A 274 -3.65 0.43 14.67
N THR A 275 -4.76 0.70 13.99
CA THR A 275 -5.90 -0.23 13.98
C THR A 275 -5.64 -1.49 13.14
N VAL A 276 -4.98 -1.36 12.01
CA VAL A 276 -4.53 -2.52 11.20
C VAL A 276 -3.50 -3.34 11.97
N GLY A 277 -2.52 -2.69 12.61
CA GLY A 277 -1.57 -3.39 13.47
C GLY A 277 -2.26 -4.14 14.61
N ALA A 278 -3.19 -3.48 15.31
CA ALA A 278 -3.92 -4.09 16.42
C ALA A 278 -4.86 -5.23 15.99
N SER A 279 -5.35 -5.20 14.76
CA SER A 279 -6.16 -6.30 14.22
C SER A 279 -5.32 -7.54 13.86
N THR A 280 -4.01 -7.42 13.80
CA THR A 280 -3.09 -8.51 13.48
C THR A 280 -2.78 -9.33 14.74
N GLN A 281 -3.78 -10.06 15.21
CA GLN A 281 -3.63 -10.92 16.40
C GLN A 281 -3.00 -12.26 16.06
N ALA A 282 -2.36 -12.89 17.06
CA ALA A 282 -1.65 -14.16 16.90
C ALA A 282 -2.55 -15.28 16.33
N THR A 283 -3.80 -15.35 16.75
CA THR A 283 -4.80 -16.35 16.32
C THR A 283 -5.13 -16.23 14.84
N GLU A 284 -5.17 -15.01 14.33
CA GLU A 284 -5.54 -14.73 12.94
C GLU A 284 -4.31 -14.73 12.00
N PHE A 285 -3.17 -14.27 12.53
CA PHE A 285 -1.99 -14.01 11.73
C PHE A 285 -1.02 -15.20 11.65
N LEU A 286 -0.83 -15.95 12.73
CA LEU A 286 0.09 -17.10 12.76
C LEU A 286 -0.55 -18.37 12.17
N THR A 287 -1.03 -18.26 10.94
CA THR A 287 -1.68 -19.36 10.20
C THR A 287 -0.88 -19.72 8.96
N GLY A 288 -1.06 -20.94 8.44
CA GLY A 288 -0.45 -21.35 7.19
C GLY A 288 -0.83 -20.44 6.00
N ASN A 289 -2.07 -19.95 6.00
CA ASN A 289 -2.55 -19.01 4.97
C ASN A 289 -1.79 -17.69 4.98
N SER A 290 -1.43 -17.18 6.15
CA SER A 290 -0.64 -15.94 6.23
C SER A 290 0.72 -16.09 5.58
N VAL A 291 1.41 -17.22 5.78
CA VAL A 291 2.70 -17.50 5.12
C VAL A 291 2.53 -17.55 3.59
N LEU A 292 1.45 -18.18 3.10
CA LEU A 292 1.13 -18.21 1.67
C LEU A 292 0.83 -16.81 1.13
N ILE A 293 0.08 -15.99 1.87
CA ILE A 293 -0.23 -14.60 1.50
C ILE A 293 1.05 -13.78 1.37
N PHE A 294 1.99 -13.91 2.32
CA PHE A 294 3.31 -13.28 2.22
C PHE A 294 4.08 -13.78 0.99
N GLY A 295 4.15 -15.08 0.76
CA GLY A 295 4.81 -15.63 -0.43
C GLY A 295 4.22 -15.11 -1.74
N LEU A 296 2.89 -15.08 -1.84
CA LEU A 296 2.16 -14.56 -3.00
C LEU A 296 2.36 -13.05 -3.17
N GLY A 297 2.40 -12.31 -2.08
CA GLY A 297 2.69 -10.87 -2.11
C GLY A 297 4.07 -10.58 -2.69
N ALA A 298 5.12 -11.28 -2.22
CA ALA A 298 6.47 -11.18 -2.79
C ALA A 298 6.50 -11.53 -4.27
N PHE A 299 5.89 -12.64 -4.63
CA PHE A 299 5.78 -13.09 -6.02
C PHE A 299 5.10 -12.04 -6.90
N SER A 300 3.95 -11.52 -6.48
CA SER A 300 3.19 -10.55 -7.27
C SER A 300 3.97 -9.25 -7.47
N PHE A 301 4.67 -8.80 -6.44
CA PHE A 301 5.49 -7.60 -6.48
C PHE A 301 6.68 -7.73 -7.45
N ILE A 302 7.34 -8.90 -7.44
CA ILE A 302 8.40 -9.22 -8.39
C ILE A 302 7.85 -9.24 -9.82
N VAL A 303 6.72 -9.92 -10.04
CA VAL A 303 6.07 -9.99 -11.35
C VAL A 303 5.69 -8.59 -11.85
N ALA A 304 5.11 -7.74 -11.00
CA ALA A 304 4.77 -6.36 -11.36
C ALA A 304 6.01 -5.56 -11.81
N THR A 305 7.11 -5.68 -11.08
CA THR A 305 8.39 -5.03 -11.43
C THR A 305 8.94 -5.55 -12.77
N VAL A 306 8.96 -6.88 -12.94
CA VAL A 306 9.44 -7.53 -14.17
C VAL A 306 8.61 -7.14 -15.38
N THR A 307 7.28 -7.21 -15.26
CA THR A 307 6.37 -6.89 -16.38
C THR A 307 6.44 -5.42 -16.75
N GLY A 308 6.54 -4.50 -15.80
CA GLY A 308 6.72 -3.07 -16.10
C GLY A 308 8.00 -2.80 -16.89
N ILE A 309 9.13 -3.40 -16.51
CA ILE A 309 10.41 -3.25 -17.21
C ILE A 309 10.36 -3.90 -18.59
N CYS A 310 9.87 -5.15 -18.68
CA CYS A 310 9.76 -5.88 -19.94
C CYS A 310 8.81 -5.18 -20.92
N PHE A 311 7.70 -4.60 -20.40
CA PHE A 311 6.79 -3.83 -21.21
C PHE A 311 7.46 -2.60 -21.84
N VAL A 312 8.25 -1.85 -21.08
CA VAL A 312 9.00 -0.70 -21.64
C VAL A 312 9.97 -1.17 -22.73
N LYS A 313 10.67 -2.29 -22.52
CA LYS A 313 11.56 -2.86 -23.55
C LYS A 313 10.79 -3.25 -24.81
N PHE A 314 9.68 -3.95 -24.65
CA PHE A 314 8.79 -4.32 -25.76
C PHE A 314 8.25 -3.08 -26.48
N PHE A 315 7.77 -2.10 -25.73
CA PHE A 315 7.23 -0.86 -26.30
C PHE A 315 8.29 -0.06 -27.07
N ASN A 316 9.55 -0.10 -26.63
CA ASN A 316 10.69 0.52 -27.31
C ASN A 316 11.00 -0.07 -28.69
N LEU A 317 10.50 -1.28 -29.02
CA LEU A 317 10.64 -1.85 -30.37
C LEU A 317 9.83 -1.06 -31.40
N PHE A 318 8.72 -0.46 -30.98
CA PHE A 318 7.83 0.32 -31.85
C PHE A 318 8.16 1.83 -31.85
N LEU A 319 9.07 2.27 -30.97
CA LEU A 319 9.43 3.67 -30.85
C LEU A 319 10.67 4.03 -31.65
N LYS A 320 10.67 5.21 -32.28
CA LYS A 320 11.87 5.78 -32.90
C LYS A 320 12.97 5.99 -31.85
N LYS A 321 14.23 5.85 -32.24
CA LYS A 321 15.41 5.93 -31.34
C LYS A 321 15.37 7.15 -30.39
N GLU A 322 14.90 8.28 -30.90
CA GLU A 322 14.81 9.53 -30.14
C GLU A 322 13.69 9.58 -29.09
N ASN A 323 12.69 8.70 -29.19
CA ASN A 323 11.50 8.67 -28.33
C ASN A 323 11.48 7.44 -27.43
N LYS A 324 12.59 6.69 -27.38
CA LYS A 324 12.70 5.50 -26.53
C LYS A 324 12.63 5.91 -25.06
N ILE A 325 12.02 5.03 -24.30
CA ILE A 325 11.82 5.16 -22.86
C ILE A 325 12.93 4.38 -22.15
N ASN A 326 13.56 4.95 -21.14
CA ASN A 326 14.53 4.23 -20.33
C ASN A 326 13.83 3.07 -19.60
N PRO A 327 14.24 1.80 -19.79
CA PRO A 327 13.60 0.67 -19.16
C PRO A 327 13.62 0.68 -17.63
N LEU A 328 14.55 1.42 -17.03
CA LEU A 328 14.58 1.59 -15.57
C LEU A 328 13.29 2.16 -15.01
N ILE A 329 12.59 3.05 -15.75
CA ILE A 329 11.34 3.63 -15.24
C ILE A 329 10.15 2.64 -15.27
N GLY A 330 10.34 1.48 -15.90
CA GLY A 330 9.31 0.44 -15.91
C GLY A 330 8.95 -0.10 -14.52
N ASN A 331 9.92 -0.15 -13.57
CA ASN A 331 9.66 -0.54 -12.20
C ASN A 331 8.70 0.42 -11.49
N ALA A 332 8.70 1.70 -11.89
CA ALA A 332 7.88 2.71 -11.26
C ALA A 332 6.38 2.56 -11.56
N GLY A 333 5.99 1.69 -12.49
CA GLY A 333 4.59 1.30 -12.69
C GLY A 333 3.96 0.61 -11.48
N VAL A 334 4.78 0.08 -10.57
CA VAL A 334 4.38 -0.36 -9.24
C VAL A 334 4.05 0.87 -8.39
N SER A 335 2.86 0.91 -7.78
CA SER A 335 2.31 2.14 -7.20
C SER A 335 2.84 2.55 -5.82
N ALA A 336 3.96 1.99 -5.35
CA ALA A 336 4.67 2.47 -4.16
C ALA A 336 5.21 3.90 -4.43
N VAL A 337 4.41 4.91 -4.14
CA VAL A 337 4.70 6.33 -4.44
C VAL A 337 5.32 7.00 -3.23
N PRO A 338 6.47 7.71 -3.39
CA PRO A 338 7.27 7.90 -4.61
C PRO A 338 8.46 6.92 -4.74
N ASP A 339 8.53 5.87 -3.93
CA ASP A 339 9.75 5.08 -3.72
C ASP A 339 10.20 4.32 -4.97
N SER A 340 9.27 3.68 -5.69
CA SER A 340 9.61 3.01 -6.96
C SER A 340 10.22 3.98 -7.97
N ALA A 341 9.76 5.22 -8.02
CA ALA A 341 10.32 6.25 -8.89
C ALA A 341 11.71 6.71 -8.41
N ARG A 342 11.94 6.82 -7.09
CA ARG A 342 13.25 7.13 -6.51
C ARG A 342 14.28 6.06 -6.83
N ILE A 343 13.89 4.78 -6.83
CA ILE A 343 14.77 3.67 -7.18
C ILE A 343 15.22 3.78 -8.64
N SER A 344 14.29 4.11 -9.57
CA SER A 344 14.68 4.39 -10.97
C SER A 344 15.74 5.48 -11.04
N GLN A 345 15.58 6.55 -10.26
CA GLN A 345 16.53 7.66 -10.18
C GLN A 345 17.88 7.21 -9.63
N THR A 346 17.87 6.55 -8.47
CA THR A 346 19.09 6.11 -7.79
C THR A 346 19.90 5.17 -8.69
N LEU A 347 19.23 4.20 -9.31
CA LEU A 347 19.89 3.25 -10.19
C LEU A 347 20.37 3.94 -11.51
N GLY A 348 19.64 4.92 -12.03
CA GLY A 348 20.06 5.70 -13.17
C GLY A 348 21.34 6.49 -12.91
N LEU A 349 21.41 7.16 -11.76
CA LEU A 349 22.58 7.95 -11.34
C LEU A 349 23.80 7.08 -11.03
N GLU A 350 23.62 5.83 -10.59
CA GLU A 350 24.71 4.87 -10.36
C GLU A 350 25.52 4.60 -11.65
N TYR A 351 24.86 4.62 -12.82
CA TYR A 351 25.49 4.36 -14.12
C TYR A 351 25.83 5.62 -14.93
N ASP A 352 25.09 6.70 -14.76
CA ASP A 352 25.36 8.03 -15.36
C ASP A 352 24.91 9.12 -14.38
N PRO A 353 25.82 9.79 -13.66
CA PRO A 353 25.50 10.82 -12.65
C PRO A 353 24.72 12.02 -13.19
N THR A 354 24.55 12.12 -14.50
CA THR A 354 23.81 13.21 -15.17
C THR A 354 22.45 12.75 -15.73
N ASN A 355 22.08 11.48 -15.53
CA ASN A 355 20.83 10.90 -16.05
C ASN A 355 19.70 10.94 -15.02
N TYR A 356 18.98 12.06 -14.97
CA TYR A 356 17.89 12.30 -14.04
C TYR A 356 16.58 11.66 -14.56
N LEU A 357 16.18 10.55 -13.95
CA LEU A 357 14.99 9.78 -14.35
C LEU A 357 13.74 10.05 -13.51
N LEU A 358 13.87 10.69 -12.33
CA LEU A 358 12.77 10.83 -11.35
C LEU A 358 11.50 11.42 -11.98
N MET A 359 11.64 12.55 -12.69
CA MET A 359 10.50 13.22 -13.32
C MET A 359 9.78 12.36 -14.35
N HIS A 360 10.53 11.50 -15.04
CA HIS A 360 9.97 10.56 -16.00
C HIS A 360 9.33 9.35 -15.30
N ALA A 361 9.95 8.85 -14.23
CA ALA A 361 9.46 7.72 -13.45
C ALA A 361 8.18 8.04 -12.66
N MET A 362 7.97 9.31 -12.30
CA MET A 362 6.73 9.75 -11.65
C MET A 362 5.49 9.53 -12.52
N GLY A 363 5.62 9.57 -13.86
CA GLY A 363 4.50 9.31 -14.77
C GLY A 363 3.93 7.88 -14.60
N PRO A 364 4.73 6.81 -14.83
CA PRO A 364 4.29 5.44 -14.56
C PRO A 364 3.89 5.20 -13.11
N ASN A 365 4.55 5.85 -12.15
CA ASN A 365 4.29 5.67 -10.73
C ASN A 365 2.87 6.11 -10.35
N VAL A 366 2.49 7.30 -10.78
CA VAL A 366 1.13 7.82 -10.56
C VAL A 366 0.09 7.05 -11.39
N ALA A 367 0.46 6.63 -12.61
CA ALA A 367 -0.40 5.75 -13.41
C ALA A 367 -0.63 4.40 -12.72
N GLY A 368 0.34 3.90 -11.96
CA GLY A 368 0.20 2.72 -11.12
C GLY A 368 -0.87 2.86 -10.05
N VAL A 369 -0.95 4.02 -9.37
CA VAL A 369 -2.00 4.30 -8.36
C VAL A 369 -3.40 4.26 -8.98
N ILE A 370 -3.56 4.91 -10.14
CA ILE A 370 -4.84 4.84 -10.88
C ILE A 370 -5.11 3.39 -11.30
N GLY A 371 -4.09 2.69 -11.78
CA GLY A 371 -4.19 1.31 -12.24
C GLY A 371 -4.59 0.34 -11.13
N SER A 372 -4.00 0.44 -9.94
CA SER A 372 -4.35 -0.40 -8.77
C SER A 372 -5.78 -0.19 -8.33
N ALA A 373 -6.23 1.08 -8.25
CA ALA A 373 -7.62 1.41 -7.90
C ALA A 373 -8.63 0.91 -8.95
N VAL A 374 -8.31 1.02 -10.25
CA VAL A 374 -9.11 0.45 -11.34
C VAL A 374 -9.15 -1.08 -11.23
N ALA A 375 -8.01 -1.73 -11.01
CA ALA A 375 -7.94 -3.18 -10.85
C ALA A 375 -8.77 -3.66 -9.64
N ALA A 376 -8.72 -2.94 -8.51
CA ALA A 376 -9.59 -3.22 -7.36
C ALA A 376 -11.06 -3.08 -7.71
N GLY A 377 -11.44 -2.04 -8.44
CA GLY A 377 -12.81 -1.85 -8.92
C GLY A 377 -13.28 -2.99 -9.84
N ILE A 378 -12.41 -3.44 -10.75
CA ILE A 378 -12.69 -4.60 -11.62
C ILE A 378 -12.89 -5.86 -10.79
N LEU A 379 -11.98 -6.16 -9.86
CA LEU A 379 -12.08 -7.32 -8.98
C LEU A 379 -13.37 -7.28 -8.15
N LEU A 380 -13.76 -6.10 -7.61
CA LEU A 380 -15.03 -5.95 -6.93
C LEU A 380 -16.23 -6.22 -7.84
N SER A 381 -16.18 -5.79 -9.10
CA SER A 381 -17.30 -6.00 -10.04
C SER A 381 -17.55 -7.48 -10.34
N PHE A 382 -16.53 -8.33 -10.26
CA PHE A 382 -16.62 -9.75 -10.61
C PHE A 382 -16.70 -10.68 -9.40
N LEU A 383 -16.23 -10.24 -8.22
CA LEU A 383 -16.00 -11.13 -7.07
C LEU A 383 -16.83 -10.77 -5.83
N ALA A 384 -17.46 -9.59 -5.78
CA ALA A 384 -18.31 -9.14 -4.67
C ALA A 384 -19.75 -9.64 -4.79
#